data_a9d218f2cd25cda71b7c0dc74d0e4196
#
_entry.id   a9d218f2cd25cda71b7c0dc74d0e4196
#
_cell.length_a   1.000
_cell.length_b   1.000
_cell.length_c   1.000
_cell.angle_alpha   90.00
_cell.angle_beta   90.00
_cell.angle_gamma   90.00
#
_symmetry.space_group_name_H-M   'P 1'
#
loop_
_entity.id
_entity.type
_entity.pdbx_description
1 polymer ?
#
loop_
_entity_poly.entity_id
_entity_poly.type
_entity_poly.pdbx_seq_one_letter_code
_entity_poly.pdbx_strand_id
1 'polypeptide(L)'
;MKNNIVGSGFSNSSNSNDNSNNYNYKKTLKIVILGNSGVGKTSLLSRYSTGRFTGQYKATIGADFLSKDNVIVTDPLLNTRTLVTLQLWDTAGQERFQSLGVGFYRGADACLLVYDITDPHSLDNLDQ
;
A
#
# COMPACT_ATOMS: atom_id res chain seq x y z
N MET A 1 48.92 5.59 -47.35
CA MET A 1 49.15 6.93 -46.76
C MET A 1 48.24 6.99 -45.56
N LYS A 2 48.78 6.72 -44.38
CA LYS A 2 49.10 7.65 -43.29
C LYS A 2 47.94 8.63 -43.02
N ASN A 3 47.27 8.67 -41.85
CA ASN A 3 47.88 9.08 -40.59
C ASN A 3 47.02 8.64 -39.40
N ASN A 4 47.69 8.17 -38.36
CA ASN A 4 47.28 8.12 -36.98
C ASN A 4 47.08 9.53 -36.40
N ILE A 5 46.08 9.73 -35.54
CA ILE A 5 46.19 10.68 -34.43
C ILE A 5 45.66 10.01 -33.19
N VAL A 6 46.58 9.79 -32.26
CA VAL A 6 46.36 9.48 -30.84
C VAL A 6 46.00 10.78 -30.17
N GLY A 7 44.99 10.78 -29.36
CA GLY A 7 44.58 11.87 -28.46
C GLY A 7 44.23 11.33 -27.10
N SER A 8 45.17 11.48 -26.22
CA SER A 8 45.20 11.14 -24.79
C SER A 8 44.12 11.82 -23.99
N GLY A 9 43.50 11.06 -23.09
CA GLY A 9 43.28 11.26 -21.71
C GLY A 9 42.70 12.59 -21.19
N PHE A 10 41.57 12.45 -20.54
CA PHE A 10 41.38 13.13 -19.25
C PHE A 10 40.35 12.31 -18.44
N SER A 11 40.86 11.59 -17.46
CA SER A 11 40.10 11.03 -16.36
C SER A 11 39.65 12.18 -15.46
N ASN A 12 38.36 12.51 -15.50
CA ASN A 12 37.71 13.26 -14.43
C ASN A 12 37.00 12.28 -13.53
N SER A 13 37.67 11.93 -12.45
CA SER A 13 37.07 11.35 -11.27
C SER A 13 36.20 12.42 -10.59
N SER A 14 34.95 12.53 -10.96
CA SER A 14 33.95 13.18 -10.15
C SER A 14 33.42 12.15 -9.15
N ASN A 15 33.92 12.21 -7.92
CA ASN A 15 33.30 11.62 -6.77
C ASN A 15 31.91 12.26 -6.56
N SER A 16 30.90 11.76 -7.23
CA SER A 16 29.53 11.93 -6.82
C SER A 16 29.30 10.91 -5.70
N ASN A 17 29.22 11.42 -4.47
CA ASN A 17 28.64 10.71 -3.35
C ASN A 17 27.15 10.50 -3.68
N ASP A 18 26.86 9.55 -4.54
CA ASP A 18 25.53 8.99 -4.70
C ASP A 18 25.24 8.19 -3.44
N ASN A 19 24.58 8.85 -2.47
CA ASN A 19 23.71 8.17 -1.52
C ASN A 19 22.55 7.57 -2.31
N SER A 20 22.83 6.64 -3.21
CA SER A 20 21.84 5.78 -3.85
C SER A 20 21.27 4.92 -2.72
N ASN A 21 20.15 5.37 -2.15
CA ASN A 21 19.32 4.55 -1.28
C ASN A 21 19.05 3.26 -2.06
N ASN A 22 19.70 2.18 -1.66
CA ASN A 22 19.64 0.88 -2.32
C ASN A 22 18.27 0.25 -2.02
N TYR A 23 17.20 0.78 -2.65
CA TYR A 23 15.87 0.20 -2.59
C TYR A 23 15.73 -0.85 -3.68
N ASN A 24 15.21 -2.00 -3.32
CA ASN A 24 14.72 -2.97 -4.28
C ASN A 24 13.57 -2.37 -5.11
N TYR A 25 13.25 -3.00 -6.23
CA TYR A 25 12.27 -2.51 -7.19
C TYR A 25 10.95 -2.10 -6.54
N LYS A 26 10.37 -0.99 -7.05
CA LYS A 26 9.03 -0.55 -6.67
C LYS A 26 8.01 -1.65 -6.97
N LYS A 27 7.34 -2.14 -5.93
CA LYS A 27 6.29 -3.15 -6.01
C LYS A 27 4.95 -2.50 -5.67
N THR A 28 3.91 -2.84 -6.43
CA THR A 28 2.53 -2.46 -6.09
C THR A 28 1.90 -3.61 -5.31
N LEU A 29 1.28 -3.31 -4.17
CA LEU A 29 0.57 -4.26 -3.34
C LEU A 29 -0.89 -3.86 -3.24
N LYS A 30 -1.78 -4.77 -3.64
CA LYS A 30 -3.23 -4.64 -3.50
C LYS A 30 -3.64 -5.18 -2.14
N ILE A 31 -4.22 -4.32 -1.30
CA ILE A 31 -4.72 -4.69 0.04
C ILE A 31 -6.22 -4.42 0.07
N VAL A 32 -7.00 -5.43 0.37
CA VAL A 32 -8.45 -5.34 0.53
C VAL A 32 -8.78 -5.23 2.02
N ILE A 33 -9.66 -4.29 2.38
CA ILE A 33 -10.05 -4.06 3.78
C ILE A 33 -11.48 -4.55 3.98
N LEU A 34 -11.66 -5.47 4.94
CA LEU A 34 -12.91 -6.15 5.22
C LEU A 34 -13.32 -5.96 6.68
N GLY A 35 -14.61 -6.07 6.96
CA GLY A 35 -15.19 -5.96 8.28
C GLY A 35 -16.61 -5.38 8.24
N ASN A 36 -17.32 -5.44 9.34
CA ASN A 36 -18.71 -4.98 9.45
C ASN A 36 -18.86 -3.47 9.16
N SER A 37 -20.08 -3.06 8.88
CA SER A 37 -20.39 -1.63 8.77
C SER A 37 -20.12 -0.92 10.11
N GLY A 38 -19.53 0.26 10.05
CA GLY A 38 -19.29 1.07 11.26
C GLY A 38 -18.05 0.75 12.08
N VAL A 39 -17.34 -0.37 11.83
CA VAL A 39 -16.14 -0.74 12.61
C VAL A 39 -14.92 0.18 12.39
N GLY A 40 -15.02 1.13 11.48
CA GLY A 40 -13.98 2.15 11.29
C GLY A 40 -13.00 1.91 10.15
N LYS A 41 -13.25 1.01 9.18
CA LYS A 41 -12.38 0.75 8.02
C LYS A 41 -11.97 2.03 7.31
N THR A 42 -12.94 2.78 6.82
CA THR A 42 -12.75 4.06 6.12
C THR A 42 -12.04 5.10 6.99
N SER A 43 -12.37 5.14 8.28
CA SER A 43 -11.73 6.05 9.24
C SER A 43 -10.25 5.72 9.42
N LEU A 44 -9.92 4.44 9.53
CA LEU A 44 -8.53 3.95 9.62
C LEU A 44 -7.73 4.35 8.38
N LEU A 45 -8.28 4.11 7.18
CA LEU A 45 -7.64 4.47 5.92
C LEU A 45 -7.48 5.98 5.75
N SER A 46 -8.51 6.74 6.09
CA SER A 46 -8.48 8.19 6.06
C SER A 46 -7.38 8.73 6.99
N ARG A 47 -7.29 8.20 8.21
CA ARG A 47 -6.23 8.57 9.16
C ARG A 47 -4.85 8.22 8.62
N TYR A 48 -4.69 7.03 8.05
CA TYR A 48 -3.42 6.59 7.47
C TYR A 48 -2.97 7.45 6.29
N SER A 49 -3.90 7.83 5.40
CA SER A 49 -3.57 8.57 4.17
C SER A 49 -3.37 10.06 4.40
N THR A 50 -4.29 10.68 5.16
CA THR A 50 -4.36 12.15 5.31
C THR A 50 -3.87 12.65 6.66
N GLY A 51 -3.64 11.78 7.63
CA GLY A 51 -3.34 12.13 9.01
C GLY A 51 -4.52 12.69 9.80
N ARG A 52 -5.74 12.68 9.24
CA ARG A 52 -6.92 13.29 9.85
C ARG A 52 -7.96 12.24 10.25
N PHE A 53 -8.66 12.50 11.33
CA PHE A 53 -9.83 11.77 11.78
C PHE A 53 -10.93 12.77 12.12
N THR A 54 -12.08 12.66 11.47
CA THR A 54 -13.16 13.67 11.63
C THR A 54 -14.18 13.31 12.70
N GLY A 55 -14.21 12.05 13.15
CA GLY A 55 -15.22 11.57 14.10
C GLY A 55 -16.65 11.52 13.56
N GLN A 56 -16.86 11.91 12.32
CA GLN A 56 -18.18 11.86 11.68
C GLN A 56 -18.35 10.52 10.97
N TYR A 57 -19.41 9.80 11.33
CA TYR A 57 -19.79 8.59 10.63
C TYR A 57 -20.43 8.94 9.28
N LYS A 58 -19.86 8.41 8.21
CA LYS A 58 -20.42 8.42 6.87
C LYS A 58 -20.34 7.01 6.30
N ALA A 59 -21.49 6.45 5.93
CA ALA A 59 -21.52 5.12 5.34
C ALA A 59 -20.80 5.11 3.99
N THR A 60 -19.90 4.13 3.79
CA THR A 60 -19.25 3.89 2.51
C THR A 60 -20.25 3.28 1.55
N ILE A 61 -20.38 3.84 0.35
CA ILE A 61 -21.26 3.32 -0.70
C ILE A 61 -20.40 2.58 -1.73
N GLY A 62 -20.56 1.26 -1.81
CA GLY A 62 -19.76 0.42 -2.72
C GLY A 62 -18.34 0.18 -2.20
N ALA A 63 -17.36 0.44 -3.04
CA ALA A 63 -15.95 0.34 -2.70
C ALA A 63 -15.24 1.64 -3.06
N ASP A 64 -14.31 2.07 -2.23
CA ASP A 64 -13.44 3.21 -2.48
C ASP A 64 -12.00 2.73 -2.65
N PHE A 65 -11.22 3.50 -3.36
CA PHE A 65 -9.84 3.16 -3.70
C PHE A 65 -8.89 4.27 -3.28
N LEU A 66 -7.85 3.90 -2.56
CA LEU A 66 -6.82 4.82 -2.13
C LEU A 66 -5.44 4.28 -2.50
N SER A 67 -4.62 5.11 -3.14
CA SER A 67 -3.23 4.78 -3.42
C SER A 67 -2.29 5.58 -2.51
N LYS A 68 -1.31 4.90 -1.93
CA LYS A 68 -0.22 5.53 -1.20
C LYS A 68 1.11 5.07 -1.75
N ASP A 69 1.81 6.02 -2.36
CA ASP A 69 3.11 5.80 -2.97
C ASP A 69 4.26 5.96 -1.98
N ASN A 70 5.41 5.42 -2.38
CA ASN A 70 6.69 5.60 -1.69
C ASN A 70 6.69 5.11 -0.24
N VAL A 71 5.95 4.04 0.03
CA VAL A 71 6.00 3.36 1.32
C VAL A 71 7.23 2.47 1.38
N ILE A 72 8.05 2.65 2.41
CA ILE A 72 9.26 1.86 2.60
C ILE A 72 8.92 0.68 3.52
N VAL A 73 9.07 -0.53 2.99
CA VAL A 73 8.97 -1.77 3.75
C VAL A 73 10.36 -2.30 3.99
N THR A 74 10.68 -2.55 5.26
CA THR A 74 11.97 -3.13 5.66
C THR A 74 11.75 -4.58 6.07
N ASP A 75 12.48 -5.49 5.43
CA ASP A 75 12.58 -6.88 5.87
C ASP A 75 13.70 -6.97 6.91
N PRO A 76 13.37 -7.28 8.18
CA PRO A 76 14.36 -7.31 9.25
C PRO A 76 15.31 -8.52 9.14
N LEU A 77 14.91 -9.60 8.46
CA LEU A 77 15.72 -10.81 8.30
C LEU A 77 16.76 -10.65 7.20
N LEU A 78 16.36 -10.03 6.10
CA LEU A 78 17.21 -9.82 4.93
C LEU A 78 17.93 -8.47 4.95
N ASN A 79 17.59 -7.61 5.92
CA ASN A 79 18.07 -6.22 6.00
C ASN A 79 17.88 -5.46 4.65
N THR A 80 16.80 -5.78 3.93
CA THR A 80 16.47 -5.16 2.65
C THR A 80 15.36 -4.14 2.81
N ARG A 81 15.41 -3.08 2.01
CA ARG A 81 14.38 -2.03 1.96
C ARG A 81 13.75 -2.05 0.58
N THR A 82 12.43 -2.17 0.54
CA THR A 82 11.66 -2.18 -0.70
C THR A 82 10.75 -0.97 -0.73
N LEU A 83 10.75 -0.26 -1.84
CA LEU A 83 9.83 0.83 -2.09
C LEU A 83 8.55 0.26 -2.70
N VAL A 84 7.41 0.48 -2.05
CA VAL A 84 6.12 -0.05 -2.48
C VAL A 84 5.09 1.04 -2.70
N THR A 85 4.15 0.78 -3.61
CA THR A 85 2.89 1.50 -3.72
C THR A 85 1.79 0.64 -3.11
N LEU A 86 1.09 1.14 -2.11
CA LEU A 86 -0.07 0.47 -1.53
C LEU A 86 -1.34 0.89 -2.27
N GLN A 87 -2.07 -0.09 -2.77
CA GLN A 87 -3.42 0.06 -3.29
C GLN A 87 -4.40 -0.46 -2.25
N LEU A 88 -5.05 0.45 -1.53
CA LEU A 88 -5.96 0.16 -0.43
C LEU A 88 -7.39 0.22 -0.94
N TRP A 89 -8.09 -0.91 -0.86
CA TRP A 89 -9.46 -1.06 -1.33
C TRP A 89 -10.40 -1.07 -0.12
N ASP A 90 -10.96 0.11 0.18
CA ASP A 90 -11.98 0.25 1.22
C ASP A 90 -13.33 -0.30 0.73
N THR A 91 -14.00 -1.05 1.57
CA THR A 91 -15.27 -1.66 1.21
C THR A 91 -16.39 -1.15 2.13
N ALA A 92 -17.59 -1.09 1.59
CA ALA A 92 -18.81 -1.01 2.41
C ALA A 92 -18.84 -2.18 3.40
N GLY A 93 -19.61 -2.09 4.47
CA GLY A 93 -19.68 -3.15 5.49
C GLY A 93 -20.06 -4.52 4.94
N GLN A 94 -19.75 -5.56 5.71
CA GLN A 94 -19.80 -6.98 5.28
C GLN A 94 -21.20 -7.41 4.79
N GLU A 95 -22.27 -6.82 5.30
CA GLU A 95 -23.64 -7.08 4.87
C GLU A 95 -23.91 -6.74 3.39
N ARG A 96 -23.00 -5.98 2.75
CA ARG A 96 -23.10 -5.56 1.36
C ARG A 96 -22.14 -6.27 0.42
N PHE A 97 -21.24 -7.13 0.94
CA PHE A 97 -20.22 -7.83 0.14
C PHE A 97 -20.76 -8.87 -0.79
N GLN A 98 -21.93 -9.42 -0.53
CA GLN A 98 -22.55 -10.42 -1.44
C GLN A 98 -22.74 -9.88 -2.86
N SER A 99 -22.71 -8.55 -3.04
CA SER A 99 -22.78 -7.88 -4.33
C SER A 99 -21.41 -7.60 -4.98
N LEU A 100 -20.32 -7.66 -4.19
CA LEU A 100 -18.97 -7.49 -4.71
C LEU A 100 -18.47 -8.83 -5.25
N GLY A 101 -18.59 -9.04 -6.56
CA GLY A 101 -18.20 -10.28 -7.20
C GLY A 101 -16.73 -10.65 -6.95
N VAL A 102 -16.40 -11.93 -7.19
CA VAL A 102 -15.05 -12.52 -7.04
C VAL A 102 -13.94 -11.66 -7.68
N GLY A 103 -14.28 -10.89 -8.70
CA GLY A 103 -13.34 -9.96 -9.37
C GLY A 103 -12.73 -8.89 -8.44
N PHE A 104 -13.42 -8.53 -7.35
CA PHE A 104 -12.92 -7.54 -6.39
C PHE A 104 -11.71 -8.05 -5.62
N TYR A 105 -11.72 -9.32 -5.23
CA TYR A 105 -10.63 -9.95 -4.48
C TYR A 105 -9.49 -10.44 -5.37
N ARG A 106 -9.76 -10.53 -6.67
CA ARG A 106 -8.76 -11.03 -7.62
C ARG A 106 -7.50 -10.18 -7.60
N GLY A 107 -6.36 -10.85 -7.41
CA GLY A 107 -5.06 -10.20 -7.39
C GLY A 107 -4.78 -9.42 -6.10
N ALA A 108 -5.53 -9.64 -5.01
CA ALA A 108 -5.17 -9.11 -3.70
C ALA A 108 -3.92 -9.81 -3.16
N ASP A 109 -2.94 -9.02 -2.72
CA ASP A 109 -1.73 -9.52 -2.07
C ASP A 109 -1.96 -9.74 -0.57
N ALA A 110 -2.89 -8.98 0.03
CA ALA A 110 -3.25 -9.09 1.45
C ALA A 110 -4.71 -8.67 1.70
N CYS A 111 -5.23 -9.15 2.83
CA CYS A 111 -6.51 -8.74 3.37
C CYS A 111 -6.32 -8.20 4.79
N LEU A 112 -6.89 -7.03 5.06
CA LEU A 112 -6.93 -6.44 6.39
C LEU A 112 -8.34 -6.62 6.96
N LEU A 113 -8.46 -7.47 7.99
CA LEU A 113 -9.71 -7.70 8.71
C LEU A 113 -9.84 -6.70 9.86
N VAL A 114 -10.93 -5.93 9.87
CA VAL A 114 -11.17 -4.86 10.86
C VAL A 114 -12.44 -5.16 11.63
N TYR A 115 -12.34 -5.15 12.95
CA TYR A 115 -13.46 -5.31 13.85
C TYR A 115 -13.45 -4.25 14.97
N ASP A 116 -14.57 -4.05 15.64
CA ASP A 116 -14.71 -3.14 16.76
C ASP A 116 -14.51 -3.92 18.06
N ILE A 117 -13.51 -3.56 18.85
CA ILE A 117 -13.19 -4.20 20.13
C ILE A 117 -14.31 -4.05 21.17
N THR A 118 -15.24 -3.13 20.97
CA THR A 118 -16.41 -2.91 21.83
C THR A 118 -17.65 -3.69 21.38
N ASP A 119 -17.60 -4.30 20.18
CA ASP A 119 -18.66 -5.13 19.61
C ASP A 119 -18.13 -6.53 19.25
N PRO A 120 -18.28 -7.54 20.15
CA PRO A 120 -17.83 -8.91 19.90
C PRO A 120 -18.41 -9.51 18.61
N HIS A 121 -19.67 -9.17 18.26
CA HIS A 121 -20.30 -9.69 17.05
C HIS A 121 -19.57 -9.26 15.76
N SER A 122 -18.90 -8.13 15.80
CA SER A 122 -18.10 -7.68 14.65
C SER A 122 -16.88 -8.56 14.41
N LEU A 123 -16.34 -9.23 15.43
CA LEU A 123 -15.29 -10.23 15.32
C LEU A 123 -15.86 -11.57 14.83
N ASP A 124 -16.96 -12.05 15.44
CA ASP A 124 -17.59 -13.32 15.05
C ASP A 124 -17.99 -13.35 13.57
N ASN A 125 -18.39 -12.20 13.03
CA ASN A 125 -18.75 -12.07 11.63
C ASN A 125 -17.57 -12.11 10.66
N LEU A 126 -16.33 -12.04 11.13
CA LEU A 126 -15.16 -12.19 10.26
C LEU A 126 -14.88 -13.63 9.86
N ASP A 127 -15.48 -14.61 10.54
CA ASP A 127 -15.31 -16.04 10.27
C ASP A 127 -16.28 -16.56 9.17
N GLN A 128 -17.13 -15.71 8.61
CA GLN A 128 -18.10 -16.03 7.55
C GLN A 128 -17.57 -15.62 6.17
#